data_af6f4d94355486fef773803c45611ebd
#
_entry.id   af6f4d94355486fef773803c45611ebd
#
_cell.length_a   1.000
_cell.length_b   1.000
_cell.length_c   1.000
_cell.angle_alpha   90.00
_cell.angle_beta   90.00
_cell.angle_gamma   90.00
#
_symmetry.space_group_name_H-M   'P 1'
#
loop_
_entity.id
_entity.type
_entity.pdbx_description
1 polymer ?
#
loop_
_entity_poly.entity_id
_entity_poly.type
_entity_poly.pdbx_seq_one_letter_code
_entity_poly.pdbx_strand_id
1 'polypeptide(L)'
;MTYAQLSVNAREIVAKFTLATSQEVQLGVDWYRSALNIAGRIASKYHIRVEVAAGVIAALSPNNRWERNIIDAEAIIKCWAAGGTDEDILAVKCCTYTAMRQKALDILTRDIPIVEILNGAKIVEFFNCITNPALNDVCIDGHAYSVWFGQRLTMKEVP
;
A
#
# COMPACT_ATOMS: atom_id res chain seq x y z
N MET A 1 -2.16 23.18 -19.70
CA MET A 1 -2.47 23.97 -18.48
C MET A 1 -1.17 24.61 -18.00
N THR A 2 -1.11 25.92 -17.81
CA THR A 2 0.07 26.62 -17.30
C THR A 2 0.06 26.61 -15.76
N TYR A 3 1.23 26.81 -15.14
CA TYR A 3 1.35 26.91 -13.67
C TYR A 3 0.39 27.97 -13.07
N ALA A 4 0.18 29.08 -13.78
CA ALA A 4 -0.73 30.14 -13.34
C ALA A 4 -2.21 29.73 -13.32
N GLN A 5 -2.60 28.68 -14.06
CA GLN A 5 -3.97 28.15 -14.09
C GLN A 5 -4.24 27.10 -13.02
N LEU A 6 -3.20 26.69 -12.26
CA LEU A 6 -3.37 25.72 -11.17
C LEU A 6 -4.03 26.40 -9.95
N SER A 7 -4.82 25.63 -9.19
CA SER A 7 -5.29 26.06 -7.87
C SER A 7 -4.10 26.30 -6.93
N VAL A 8 -4.32 27.05 -5.83
CA VAL A 8 -3.28 27.30 -4.82
C VAL A 8 -2.69 25.99 -4.31
N ASN A 9 -3.53 25.03 -3.97
CA ASN A 9 -3.11 23.73 -3.45
C ASN A 9 -2.32 22.91 -4.48
N ALA A 10 -2.72 22.93 -5.75
CA ALA A 10 -1.96 22.28 -6.81
C ALA A 10 -0.57 22.91 -7.00
N ARG A 11 -0.44 24.23 -6.78
CA ARG A 11 0.87 24.93 -6.79
C ARG A 11 1.77 24.45 -5.64
N GLU A 12 1.23 24.16 -4.46
CA GLU A 12 1.98 23.59 -3.34
C GLU A 12 2.59 22.22 -3.70
N ILE A 13 1.83 21.35 -4.38
CA ILE A 13 2.36 20.06 -4.86
C ILE A 13 3.53 20.30 -5.84
N VAL A 14 3.36 21.18 -6.83
CA VAL A 14 4.41 21.50 -7.80
C VAL A 14 5.63 22.09 -7.10
N ALA A 15 5.41 23.01 -6.15
CA ALA A 15 6.50 23.63 -5.38
C ALA A 15 7.30 22.61 -4.58
N LYS A 16 6.64 21.64 -3.94
CA LYS A 16 7.33 20.54 -3.24
C LYS A 16 8.10 19.64 -4.20
N PHE A 17 7.50 19.30 -5.34
CA PHE A 17 8.17 18.48 -6.35
C PHE A 17 9.42 19.16 -6.92
N THR A 18 9.40 20.48 -7.14
CA THR A 18 10.57 21.23 -7.65
C THR A 18 11.72 21.31 -6.66
N LEU A 19 11.48 21.06 -5.37
CA LEU A 19 12.52 20.98 -4.33
C LEU A 19 13.17 19.58 -4.26
N ALA A 20 12.57 18.58 -4.87
CA ALA A 20 13.09 17.21 -4.84
C ALA A 20 14.38 17.10 -5.67
N THR A 21 15.35 16.38 -5.12
CA THR A 21 16.56 16.02 -5.86
C THR A 21 16.24 15.01 -6.97
N SER A 22 17.10 14.91 -7.98
CA SER A 22 16.94 13.89 -9.04
C SER A 22 16.87 12.45 -8.47
N GLN A 23 17.59 12.19 -7.37
CA GLN A 23 17.54 10.90 -6.71
C GLN A 23 16.17 10.63 -6.05
N GLU A 24 15.60 11.62 -5.38
CA GLU A 24 14.26 11.49 -4.77
C GLU A 24 13.17 11.30 -5.82
N VAL A 25 13.26 12.03 -6.93
CA VAL A 25 12.35 11.85 -8.07
C VAL A 25 12.44 10.43 -8.61
N GLN A 26 13.66 9.92 -8.83
CA GLN A 26 13.86 8.56 -9.35
C GLN A 26 13.34 7.50 -8.37
N LEU A 27 13.60 7.64 -7.06
CA LEU A 27 13.06 6.75 -6.03
C LEU A 27 11.53 6.75 -6.03
N GLY A 28 10.89 7.92 -6.21
CA GLY A 28 9.44 8.03 -6.34
C GLY A 28 8.90 7.32 -7.58
N VAL A 29 9.54 7.52 -8.73
CA VAL A 29 9.16 6.87 -10.00
C VAL A 29 9.27 5.35 -9.92
N ASP A 30 10.30 4.83 -9.28
CA ASP A 30 10.56 3.39 -9.20
C ASP A 30 9.86 2.70 -8.01
N TRP A 31 9.17 3.47 -7.15
CA TRP A 31 8.67 2.97 -5.88
C TRP A 31 7.68 1.80 -6.04
N TYR A 32 6.64 1.97 -6.87
CA TYR A 32 5.64 0.91 -7.10
C TYR A 32 6.20 -0.29 -7.87
N ARG A 33 7.13 -0.07 -8.78
CA ARG A 33 7.85 -1.17 -9.45
C ARG A 33 8.67 -1.99 -8.44
N SER A 34 9.32 -1.31 -7.50
CA SER A 34 10.06 -1.97 -6.41
C SER A 34 9.10 -2.74 -5.49
N ALA A 35 7.93 -2.18 -5.18
CA ALA A 35 6.89 -2.86 -4.40
C ALA A 35 6.36 -4.11 -5.12
N LEU A 36 6.11 -4.05 -6.43
CA LEU A 36 5.73 -5.21 -7.24
C LEU A 36 6.81 -6.29 -7.22
N ASN A 37 8.08 -5.93 -7.34
CA ASN A 37 9.20 -6.87 -7.26
C ASN A 37 9.26 -7.57 -5.88
N ILE A 38 8.95 -6.85 -4.80
CA ILE A 38 8.87 -7.43 -3.45
C ILE A 38 7.71 -8.43 -3.37
N ALA A 39 6.51 -8.04 -3.83
CA ALA A 39 5.36 -8.93 -3.89
C ALA A 39 5.65 -10.19 -4.73
N GLY A 40 6.32 -10.04 -5.88
CA GLY A 40 6.74 -11.14 -6.73
C GLY A 40 7.72 -12.11 -6.06
N ARG A 41 8.68 -11.60 -5.28
CA ARG A 41 9.60 -12.46 -4.51
C ARG A 41 8.88 -13.26 -3.43
N ILE A 42 7.96 -12.63 -2.70
CA ILE A 42 7.13 -13.32 -1.70
C ILE A 42 6.25 -14.36 -2.40
N ALA A 43 5.59 -13.99 -3.47
CA ALA A 43 4.74 -14.89 -4.25
C ALA A 43 5.49 -16.14 -4.74
N SER A 44 6.67 -15.94 -5.33
CA SER A 44 7.53 -17.03 -5.79
C SER A 44 7.96 -17.95 -4.64
N LYS A 45 8.34 -17.38 -3.49
CA LYS A 45 8.81 -18.12 -2.31
C LYS A 45 7.75 -19.03 -1.72
N TYR A 46 6.48 -18.61 -1.72
CA TYR A 46 5.36 -19.32 -1.11
C TYR A 46 4.39 -19.95 -2.14
N HIS A 47 4.75 -19.92 -3.42
CA HIS A 47 3.98 -20.51 -4.53
C HIS A 47 2.54 -19.99 -4.62
N ILE A 48 2.36 -18.69 -4.41
CA ILE A 48 1.07 -17.98 -4.55
C ILE A 48 1.11 -17.01 -5.74
N ARG A 49 -0.05 -16.50 -6.13
CA ARG A 49 -0.12 -15.44 -7.16
C ARG A 49 0.43 -14.12 -6.61
N VAL A 50 1.04 -13.32 -7.49
CA VAL A 50 1.61 -12.01 -7.12
C VAL A 50 0.53 -11.07 -6.56
N GLU A 51 -0.68 -11.12 -7.13
CA GLU A 51 -1.82 -10.31 -6.67
C GLU A 51 -2.21 -10.65 -5.24
N VAL A 52 -2.11 -11.92 -4.84
CA VAL A 52 -2.39 -12.34 -3.45
C VAL A 52 -1.35 -11.73 -2.50
N ALA A 53 -0.06 -11.83 -2.83
CA ALA A 53 0.99 -11.20 -2.03
C ALA A 53 0.82 -9.68 -1.94
N ALA A 54 0.55 -9.00 -3.07
CA ALA A 54 0.28 -7.57 -3.13
C ALA A 54 -0.96 -7.18 -2.32
N GLY A 55 -2.02 -7.99 -2.37
CA GLY A 55 -3.25 -7.80 -1.60
C GLY A 55 -3.01 -7.86 -0.09
N VAL A 56 -2.22 -8.84 0.38
CA VAL A 56 -1.84 -8.94 1.80
C VAL A 56 -1.01 -7.74 2.22
N ILE A 57 -0.02 -7.32 1.41
CA ILE A 57 0.77 -6.11 1.66
C ILE A 57 -0.15 -4.87 1.76
N ALA A 58 -1.09 -4.72 0.82
CA ALA A 58 -2.02 -3.60 0.83
C ALA A 58 -2.95 -3.63 2.05
N ALA A 59 -3.50 -4.80 2.41
CA ALA A 59 -4.35 -4.98 3.58
C ALA A 59 -3.66 -4.54 4.88
N LEU A 60 -2.37 -4.84 5.04
CA LEU A 60 -1.62 -4.54 6.26
C LEU A 60 -0.97 -3.15 6.28
N SER A 61 -1.14 -2.35 5.21
CA SER A 61 -0.50 -1.03 5.10
C SER A 61 -1.05 0.05 6.04
N PRO A 62 -2.33 0.06 6.47
CA PRO A 62 -2.83 1.10 7.35
C PRO A 62 -2.08 1.16 8.68
N ASN A 63 -1.60 2.36 9.03
CA ASN A 63 -0.84 2.64 10.25
C ASN A 63 0.41 1.77 10.42
N ASN A 64 1.03 1.37 9.32
CA ASN A 64 2.23 0.54 9.32
C ASN A 64 3.34 1.23 8.49
N ARG A 65 4.58 1.09 8.91
CA ARG A 65 5.75 1.53 8.12
C ARG A 65 6.04 0.51 7.04
N TRP A 66 6.53 0.97 5.89
CA TRP A 66 6.75 0.12 4.72
C TRP A 66 7.58 -1.14 5.01
N GLU A 67 8.75 -0.99 5.61
CA GLU A 67 9.64 -2.11 5.90
C GLU A 67 8.99 -3.11 6.85
N ARG A 68 8.26 -2.60 7.85
CA ARG A 68 7.53 -3.44 8.79
C ARG A 68 6.33 -4.12 8.13
N ASN A 69 5.63 -3.43 7.25
CA ASN A 69 4.52 -3.98 6.48
C ASN A 69 4.94 -5.21 5.66
N ILE A 70 6.09 -5.15 5.01
CA ILE A 70 6.63 -6.29 4.25
C ILE A 70 6.93 -7.49 5.17
N ILE A 71 7.55 -7.24 6.32
CA ILE A 71 7.83 -8.29 7.32
C ILE A 71 6.53 -8.92 7.82
N ASP A 72 5.53 -8.11 8.14
CA ASP A 72 4.23 -8.56 8.64
C ASP A 72 3.48 -9.37 7.57
N ALA A 73 3.48 -8.89 6.31
CA ALA A 73 2.85 -9.58 5.19
C ALA A 73 3.49 -10.95 4.94
N GLU A 74 4.82 -11.01 4.91
CA GLU A 74 5.53 -12.27 4.72
C GLU A 74 5.31 -13.22 5.90
N ALA A 75 5.22 -12.73 7.13
CA ALA A 75 4.94 -13.56 8.31
C ALA A 75 3.55 -14.21 8.26
N ILE A 76 2.53 -13.47 7.86
CA ILE A 76 1.16 -13.97 7.66
C ILE A 76 1.13 -15.03 6.55
N ILE A 77 1.70 -14.71 5.38
CA ILE A 77 1.74 -15.65 4.24
C ILE A 77 2.51 -16.93 4.60
N LYS A 78 3.62 -16.81 5.33
CA LYS A 78 4.42 -17.94 5.81
C LYS A 78 3.60 -18.84 6.75
N CYS A 79 2.87 -18.26 7.69
CA CYS A 79 2.02 -19.02 8.62
C CYS A 79 0.95 -19.80 7.86
N TRP A 80 0.26 -19.14 6.93
CA TRP A 80 -0.74 -19.76 6.06
C TRP A 80 -0.13 -20.88 5.19
N ALA A 81 0.99 -20.63 4.53
CA ALA A 81 1.66 -21.62 3.66
C ALA A 81 2.18 -22.83 4.44
N ALA A 82 2.43 -22.70 5.74
CA ALA A 82 2.79 -23.79 6.63
C ALA A 82 1.58 -24.60 7.13
N GLY A 83 0.35 -24.29 6.69
CA GLY A 83 -0.88 -24.95 7.12
C GLY A 83 -1.42 -24.45 8.47
N GLY A 84 -1.03 -23.24 8.89
CA GLY A 84 -1.58 -22.61 10.10
C GLY A 84 -3.09 -22.44 10.01
N THR A 85 -3.77 -22.57 11.15
CA THR A 85 -5.21 -22.32 11.28
C THR A 85 -5.52 -20.83 11.17
N ASP A 86 -6.79 -20.48 10.99
CA ASP A 86 -7.23 -19.07 11.00
C ASP A 86 -6.80 -18.34 12.28
N GLU A 87 -6.89 -19.03 13.44
CA GLU A 87 -6.44 -18.54 14.74
C GLU A 87 -4.93 -18.28 14.74
N ASP A 88 -4.12 -19.20 14.20
CA ASP A 88 -2.67 -19.04 14.11
C ASP A 88 -2.29 -17.83 13.25
N ILE A 89 -2.96 -17.68 12.11
CA ILE A 89 -2.74 -16.56 11.19
C ILE A 89 -3.11 -15.22 11.84
N LEU A 90 -4.25 -15.14 12.51
CA LEU A 90 -4.71 -13.95 13.21
C LEU A 90 -3.86 -13.65 14.47
N ALA A 91 -3.19 -14.65 15.04
CA ALA A 91 -2.26 -14.47 16.16
C ALA A 91 -0.90 -13.91 15.74
N VAL A 92 -0.56 -13.89 14.44
CA VAL A 92 0.67 -13.28 13.93
C VAL A 92 0.72 -11.81 14.34
N LYS A 93 1.82 -11.42 15.00
CA LYS A 93 2.01 -10.03 15.46
C LYS A 93 2.31 -9.11 14.29
N CYS A 94 1.38 -8.21 14.01
CA CYS A 94 1.51 -7.17 12.98
C CYS A 94 1.32 -5.79 13.57
N CYS A 95 2.02 -4.79 13.00
CA CYS A 95 1.92 -3.38 13.40
C CYS A 95 0.72 -2.68 12.77
N THR A 96 -0.45 -3.33 12.75
CA THR A 96 -1.68 -2.78 12.19
C THR A 96 -2.91 -3.25 12.97
N TYR A 97 -4.10 -2.77 12.58
CA TYR A 97 -5.36 -3.10 13.24
C TYR A 97 -5.77 -4.56 13.01
N THR A 98 -6.51 -5.12 13.96
CA THR A 98 -7.04 -6.50 13.86
C THR A 98 -7.89 -6.70 12.60
N ALA A 99 -8.74 -5.72 12.23
CA ALA A 99 -9.53 -5.77 11.01
C ALA A 99 -8.67 -5.90 9.73
N MET A 100 -7.46 -5.37 9.72
CA MET A 100 -6.54 -5.48 8.59
C MET A 100 -5.93 -6.89 8.49
N ARG A 101 -5.65 -7.52 9.63
CA ARG A 101 -5.23 -8.94 9.65
C ARG A 101 -6.35 -9.87 9.18
N GLN A 102 -7.60 -9.56 9.52
CA GLN A 102 -8.73 -10.30 8.99
C GLN A 102 -8.82 -10.21 7.47
N LYS A 103 -8.63 -9.01 6.89
CA LYS A 103 -8.57 -8.85 5.43
C LYS A 103 -7.44 -9.66 4.80
N ALA A 104 -6.27 -9.68 5.43
CA ALA A 104 -5.14 -10.49 4.96
C ALA A 104 -5.46 -12.00 4.97
N LEU A 105 -6.11 -12.48 6.03
CA LEU A 105 -6.60 -13.87 6.11
C LEU A 105 -7.63 -14.15 5.01
N ASP A 106 -8.62 -13.27 4.84
CA ASP A 106 -9.67 -13.42 3.83
C ASP A 106 -9.09 -13.49 2.41
N ILE A 107 -8.05 -12.70 2.10
CA ILE A 107 -7.35 -12.73 0.81
C ILE A 107 -6.67 -14.09 0.56
N LEU A 108 -6.16 -14.73 1.62
CA LEU A 108 -5.47 -16.02 1.52
C LEU A 108 -6.40 -17.20 1.44
N THR A 109 -7.63 -17.09 2.00
CA THR A 109 -8.51 -18.24 2.23
C THR A 109 -9.82 -18.21 1.45
N ARG A 110 -10.26 -17.04 0.98
CA ARG A 110 -11.54 -16.88 0.28
C ARG A 110 -11.36 -16.71 -1.21
N ASP A 111 -12.28 -17.27 -1.98
CA ASP A 111 -12.39 -17.05 -3.43
C ASP A 111 -13.30 -15.82 -3.70
N ILE A 112 -12.82 -14.65 -3.27
CA ILE A 112 -13.49 -13.35 -3.46
C ILE A 112 -12.47 -12.41 -4.12
N PRO A 113 -12.88 -11.52 -5.04
CA PRO A 113 -11.99 -10.52 -5.61
C PRO A 113 -11.29 -9.70 -4.53
N ILE A 114 -9.97 -9.60 -4.61
CA ILE A 114 -9.13 -8.92 -3.60
C ILE A 114 -9.62 -7.49 -3.34
N VAL A 115 -10.04 -6.77 -4.39
CA VAL A 115 -10.55 -5.40 -4.28
C VAL A 115 -11.83 -5.30 -3.42
N GLU A 116 -12.66 -6.34 -3.42
CA GLU A 116 -13.87 -6.39 -2.59
C GLU A 116 -13.52 -6.62 -1.11
N ILE A 117 -12.51 -7.47 -0.84
CA ILE A 117 -12.00 -7.69 0.52
C ILE A 117 -11.35 -6.42 1.06
N LEU A 118 -10.51 -5.75 0.26
CA LEU A 118 -9.82 -4.52 0.63
C LEU A 118 -10.81 -3.37 0.91
N ASN A 119 -11.77 -3.19 0.06
CA ASN A 119 -13.00 -2.39 0.20
C ASN A 119 -12.82 -0.93 0.72
N GLY A 120 -11.65 -0.35 0.63
CA GLY A 120 -11.38 1.03 1.01
C GLY A 120 -10.64 1.74 -0.12
N ALA A 121 -11.08 2.92 -0.56
CA ALA A 121 -10.54 3.61 -1.73
C ALA A 121 -8.99 3.66 -1.70
N LYS A 122 -8.40 4.16 -0.61
CA LYS A 122 -6.94 4.24 -0.47
C LYS A 122 -6.25 2.87 -0.61
N ILE A 123 -6.78 1.82 0.04
CA ILE A 123 -6.13 0.51 0.07
C ILE A 123 -6.26 -0.18 -1.28
N VAL A 124 -7.40 -0.02 -1.95
CA VAL A 124 -7.65 -0.53 -3.30
C VAL A 124 -6.71 0.16 -4.29
N GLU A 125 -6.61 1.50 -4.26
CA GLU A 125 -5.66 2.23 -5.12
C GLU A 125 -4.21 1.83 -4.84
N PHE A 126 -3.85 1.64 -3.58
CA PHE A 126 -2.52 1.16 -3.22
C PHE A 126 -2.23 -0.23 -3.80
N PHE A 127 -3.18 -1.15 -3.74
CA PHE A 127 -3.11 -2.46 -4.37
C PHE A 127 -2.96 -2.35 -5.90
N ASN A 128 -3.79 -1.52 -6.54
CA ASN A 128 -3.74 -1.30 -7.99
C ASN A 128 -2.38 -0.74 -8.42
N CYS A 129 -1.87 0.27 -7.73
CA CYS A 129 -0.56 0.84 -8.00
C CYS A 129 0.58 -0.19 -7.86
N ILE A 130 0.50 -1.13 -6.90
CA ILE A 130 1.50 -2.19 -6.75
C ILE A 130 1.39 -3.20 -7.88
N THR A 131 0.18 -3.68 -8.20
CA THR A 131 -0.02 -4.77 -9.16
C THR A 131 0.14 -4.32 -10.60
N ASN A 132 -0.12 -3.05 -10.89
CA ASN A 132 0.02 -2.48 -12.23
C ASN A 132 0.66 -1.08 -12.22
N PRO A 133 1.96 -0.98 -11.92
CA PRO A 133 2.67 0.30 -11.83
C PRO A 133 2.76 1.08 -13.16
N ALA A 134 2.30 0.49 -14.27
CA ALA A 134 2.24 1.15 -15.57
C ALA A 134 0.91 1.91 -15.79
N LEU A 135 -0.13 1.66 -14.99
CA LEU A 135 -1.36 2.44 -15.01
C LEU A 135 -1.15 3.78 -14.29
N ASN A 136 -1.97 4.76 -14.66
CA ASN A 136 -1.96 6.08 -14.04
C ASN A 136 -2.82 6.15 -12.77
N ASP A 137 -2.93 5.04 -12.05
CA ASP A 137 -3.62 5.00 -10.76
C ASP A 137 -2.81 5.78 -9.72
N VAL A 138 -3.50 6.48 -8.84
CA VAL A 138 -2.88 7.35 -7.82
C VAL A 138 -3.44 7.01 -6.45
N CYS A 139 -2.57 6.51 -5.58
CA CYS A 139 -2.92 6.30 -4.19
C CYS A 139 -2.77 7.60 -3.39
N ILE A 140 -3.89 8.23 -3.03
CA ILE A 140 -3.90 9.45 -2.22
C ILE A 140 -4.00 9.05 -0.74
N ASP A 141 -2.96 9.36 0.02
CA ASP A 141 -2.88 9.09 1.45
C ASP A 141 -2.81 10.37 2.28
N GLY A 142 -2.68 10.24 3.61
CA GLY A 142 -2.58 11.39 4.51
C GLY A 142 -1.35 12.27 4.26
N HIS A 143 -0.28 11.74 3.67
CA HIS A 143 0.89 12.53 3.28
C HIS A 143 0.58 13.37 2.03
N ALA A 144 -0.11 12.79 1.05
CA ALA A 144 -0.57 13.53 -0.13
C ALA A 144 -1.51 14.66 0.25
N TYR A 145 -2.45 14.43 1.17
CA TYR A 145 -3.29 15.49 1.73
C TYR A 145 -2.47 16.56 2.45
N SER A 146 -1.47 16.19 3.23
CA SER A 146 -0.58 17.15 3.92
C SER A 146 0.16 18.06 2.93
N VAL A 147 0.62 17.50 1.81
CA VAL A 147 1.24 18.31 0.73
C VAL A 147 0.21 19.21 0.07
N TRP A 148 -0.99 18.71 -0.23
CA TRP A 148 -2.07 19.50 -0.83
C TRP A 148 -2.47 20.70 0.01
N PHE A 149 -2.53 20.53 1.34
CA PHE A 149 -2.87 21.62 2.26
C PHE A 149 -1.66 22.46 2.70
N GLY A 150 -0.45 22.13 2.27
CA GLY A 150 0.77 22.85 2.62
C GLY A 150 1.18 22.74 4.09
N GLN A 151 0.55 21.82 4.86
CA GLN A 151 0.83 21.60 6.27
C GLN A 151 0.61 20.12 6.65
N ARG A 152 1.29 19.68 7.72
CA ARG A 152 1.10 18.33 8.24
C ARG A 152 -0.29 18.18 8.86
N LEU A 153 -1.07 17.25 8.35
CA LEU A 153 -2.38 16.89 8.88
C LEU A 153 -2.27 15.71 9.85
N THR A 154 -3.12 15.73 10.87
CA THR A 154 -3.38 14.55 11.70
C THR A 154 -4.38 13.62 11.00
N MET A 155 -4.47 12.36 11.43
CA MET A 155 -5.42 11.38 10.87
C MET A 155 -6.89 11.80 11.00
N LYS A 156 -7.22 12.74 11.91
CA LYS A 156 -8.58 13.27 12.07
C LYS A 156 -8.91 14.41 11.11
N GLU A 157 -7.90 15.03 10.53
CA GLU A 157 -8.01 16.17 9.60
C GLU A 157 -7.93 15.72 8.13
N VAL A 158 -7.55 14.47 7.90
CA VAL A 158 -7.57 13.88 6.55
C VAL A 158 -9.03 13.56 6.20
N PRO A 159 -9.54 14.04 5.04
CA PRO A 159 -10.91 13.79 4.58
C PRO A 159 -11.27 12.31 4.41
#